data_07974091f553b0a525f7a60a316af6e4
#
_entry.id   07974091f553b0a525f7a60a316af6e4
#
_cell.length_a   1.000
_cell.length_b   1.000
_cell.length_c   1.000
_cell.angle_alpha   90.00
_cell.angle_beta   90.00
_cell.angle_gamma   90.00
#
_symmetry.space_group_name_H-M   'P 1'
#
loop_
_entity.id
_entity.type
_entity.pdbx_description
1 polymer ?
#
loop_
_entity_poly.entity_id
_entity_poly.type
_entity_poly.pdbx_seq_one_letter_code
_entity_poly.pdbx_strand_id
1 'polypeptide(L)'
;MTQDEIEFLQSRLDELGFDPGPIDGIMGPHTESAIISFKRANGLKLRPYVGPITWKLLFDEQQQLDLNRDLPWMIEAKKALNRHEVYDNQWLRDWLRSDGHALGDPAKLPWCGDFVETPIRLALPTEPIPRNPYWALNWRGFGVPTLPTYGCVASIERKGGGHVGFIVGEDARRYYMAGGNQSNKSSVVPVDKGRFVPESFRWPSTHPTQAIHLPRMNSNAAANTQEG
;
A
#
# COMPACT_ATOMS: atom_id res chain seq x y z
N MET A 1 11.99 -4.03 31.77
CA MET A 1 12.57 -4.49 30.49
C MET A 1 14.06 -4.26 30.56
N THR A 2 14.87 -5.21 30.16
CA THR A 2 16.31 -5.06 30.00
C THR A 2 16.62 -4.21 28.76
N GLN A 3 17.87 -3.77 28.58
CA GLN A 3 18.29 -3.04 27.39
C GLN A 3 18.02 -3.86 26.12
N ASP A 4 18.42 -5.13 26.13
CA ASP A 4 18.21 -6.05 24.98
C ASP A 4 16.71 -6.23 24.64
N GLU A 5 15.84 -6.28 25.66
CA GLU A 5 14.39 -6.34 25.45
C GLU A 5 13.82 -5.05 24.84
N ILE A 6 14.42 -3.90 25.18
CA ILE A 6 14.02 -2.61 24.60
C ILE A 6 14.52 -2.51 23.16
N GLU A 7 15.77 -2.90 22.85
CA GLU A 7 16.29 -2.96 21.48
C GLU A 7 15.44 -3.88 20.59
N PHE A 8 15.06 -5.05 21.13
CA PHE A 8 14.19 -5.99 20.43
C PHE A 8 12.79 -5.39 20.18
N LEU A 9 12.23 -4.70 21.18
CA LEU A 9 10.97 -3.97 21.03
C LEU A 9 11.08 -2.84 19.99
N GLN A 10 12.15 -2.04 20.03
CA GLN A 10 12.40 -0.95 19.08
C GLN A 10 12.52 -1.50 17.66
N SER A 11 13.34 -2.54 17.47
CA SER A 11 13.47 -3.23 16.16
C SER A 11 12.11 -3.69 15.66
N ARG A 12 11.30 -4.26 16.55
CA ARG A 12 9.98 -4.75 16.17
C ARG A 12 8.99 -3.65 15.82
N LEU A 13 8.99 -2.55 16.55
CA LEU A 13 8.17 -1.37 16.23
C LEU A 13 8.57 -0.78 14.87
N ASP A 14 9.87 -0.70 14.59
CA ASP A 14 10.40 -0.22 13.31
C ASP A 14 9.99 -1.12 12.13
N GLU A 15 10.16 -2.46 12.27
CA GLU A 15 9.68 -3.44 11.28
C GLU A 15 8.18 -3.31 10.99
N LEU A 16 7.37 -3.01 12.01
CA LEU A 16 5.95 -2.78 11.90
C LEU A 16 5.60 -1.36 11.41
N GLY A 17 6.63 -0.51 11.15
CA GLY A 17 6.50 0.84 10.64
C GLY A 17 6.13 1.90 11.69
N PHE A 18 6.27 1.59 12.97
CA PHE A 18 6.12 2.54 14.07
C PHE A 18 7.50 3.03 14.49
N ASP A 19 7.92 4.20 14.02
CA ASP A 19 9.24 4.78 14.25
C ASP A 19 9.58 4.92 15.77
N PRO A 20 10.46 4.06 16.33
CA PRO A 20 10.86 4.14 17.73
C PRO A 20 11.99 5.14 17.97
N GLY A 21 12.50 5.82 16.92
CA GLY A 21 13.76 6.53 16.93
C GLY A 21 14.96 5.57 16.80
N PRO A 22 16.13 5.92 17.36
CA PRO A 22 17.29 5.03 17.39
C PRO A 22 16.98 3.70 18.07
N ILE A 23 17.51 2.61 17.53
CA ILE A 23 17.45 1.28 18.17
C ILE A 23 18.67 1.20 19.10
N ASP A 24 18.50 1.68 20.33
CA ASP A 24 19.59 1.89 21.30
C ASP A 24 19.34 1.25 22.68
N GLY A 25 18.20 0.56 22.81
CA GLY A 25 17.79 -0.06 24.08
C GLY A 25 17.35 0.93 25.15
N ILE A 26 17.07 2.18 24.79
CA ILE A 26 16.62 3.21 25.72
C ILE A 26 15.13 3.49 25.51
N MET A 27 14.34 3.37 26.59
CA MET A 27 12.92 3.72 26.55
C MET A 27 12.77 5.24 26.59
N GLY A 28 12.90 5.87 25.43
CA GLY A 28 12.80 7.33 25.26
C GLY A 28 11.46 7.79 24.67
N PRO A 29 11.26 9.11 24.53
CA PRO A 29 10.00 9.69 24.01
C PRO A 29 9.59 9.17 22.63
N HIS A 30 10.56 8.88 21.75
CA HIS A 30 10.29 8.31 20.43
C HIS A 30 9.73 6.88 20.55
N THR A 31 10.37 6.03 21.35
CA THR A 31 9.91 4.65 21.61
C THR A 31 8.52 4.63 22.24
N GLU A 32 8.28 5.52 23.24
CA GLU A 32 6.97 5.67 23.87
C GLU A 32 5.88 6.12 22.86
N SER A 33 6.22 7.06 21.99
CA SER A 33 5.32 7.52 20.91
C SER A 33 5.00 6.40 19.91
N ALA A 34 5.99 5.58 19.56
CA ALA A 34 5.81 4.42 18.71
C ALA A 34 4.88 3.38 19.35
N ILE A 35 5.06 3.09 20.65
CA ILE A 35 4.17 2.21 21.41
C ILE A 35 2.72 2.74 21.41
N ILE A 36 2.53 4.03 21.63
CA ILE A 36 1.20 4.66 21.62
C ILE A 36 0.58 4.55 20.22
N SER A 37 1.36 4.78 19.18
CA SER A 37 0.91 4.68 17.78
C SER A 37 0.52 3.25 17.42
N PHE A 38 1.34 2.26 17.80
CA PHE A 38 1.00 0.84 17.67
C PHE A 38 -0.30 0.50 18.41
N LYS A 39 -0.44 0.96 19.65
CA LYS A 39 -1.66 0.71 20.45
C LYS A 39 -2.90 1.34 19.84
N ARG A 40 -2.78 2.55 19.30
CA ARG A 40 -3.88 3.22 18.61
C ARG A 40 -4.34 2.43 17.39
N ALA A 41 -3.40 1.93 16.59
CA ALA A 41 -3.68 1.10 15.43
C ALA A 41 -4.37 -0.23 15.78
N ASN A 42 -4.13 -0.73 16.99
CA ASN A 42 -4.68 -2.01 17.47
C ASN A 42 -5.85 -1.85 18.48
N GLY A 43 -6.44 -0.67 18.62
CA GLY A 43 -7.59 -0.43 19.49
C GLY A 43 -7.32 -0.60 21.00
N LEU A 44 -6.06 -0.49 21.43
CA LEU A 44 -5.64 -0.65 22.80
C LEU A 44 -5.68 0.69 23.56
N LYS A 45 -5.69 0.62 24.92
CA LYS A 45 -5.55 1.82 25.75
C LYS A 45 -4.19 2.48 25.50
N LEU A 46 -4.21 3.79 25.20
CA LEU A 46 -3.04 4.58 24.83
C LEU A 46 -2.19 4.93 26.05
N ARG A 47 -1.30 4.03 26.42
CA ARG A 47 -0.32 4.21 27.49
C ARG A 47 1.08 3.87 26.97
N PRO A 48 2.14 4.61 27.38
CA PRO A 48 3.48 4.49 26.80
C PRO A 48 4.28 3.29 27.34
N TYR A 49 3.62 2.22 27.81
CA TYR A 49 4.28 1.00 28.26
C TYR A 49 3.72 -0.23 27.57
N VAL A 50 4.52 -1.27 27.47
CA VAL A 50 4.15 -2.56 26.88
C VAL A 50 3.73 -3.52 27.98
N GLY A 51 2.43 -3.83 28.04
CA GLY A 51 1.89 -4.89 28.87
C GLY A 51 1.76 -6.21 28.12
N PRO A 52 1.33 -7.30 28.81
CA PRO A 52 1.25 -8.64 28.19
C PRO A 52 0.44 -8.69 26.89
N ILE A 53 -0.69 -7.97 26.84
CA ILE A 53 -1.54 -7.91 25.63
C ILE A 53 -0.80 -7.20 24.49
N THR A 54 -0.13 -6.10 24.77
CA THR A 54 0.65 -5.36 23.77
C THR A 54 1.83 -6.18 23.30
N TRP A 55 2.52 -6.85 24.22
CA TRP A 55 3.64 -7.75 23.89
C TRP A 55 3.18 -8.89 23.01
N LYS A 56 2.07 -9.56 23.36
CA LYS A 56 1.50 -10.61 22.54
C LYS A 56 1.21 -10.13 21.13
N LEU A 57 0.55 -8.98 20.96
CA LEU A 57 0.24 -8.40 19.65
C LEU A 57 1.49 -8.03 18.84
N LEU A 58 2.56 -7.58 19.51
CA LEU A 58 3.83 -7.27 18.84
C LEU A 58 4.56 -8.52 18.31
N PHE A 59 4.48 -9.63 19.05
CA PHE A 59 5.33 -10.80 18.84
C PHE A 59 4.56 -12.11 18.56
N ASP A 60 3.23 -12.07 18.44
CA ASP A 60 2.41 -13.23 18.09
C ASP A 60 2.55 -13.51 16.58
N GLU A 61 3.26 -14.57 16.24
CA GLU A 61 3.51 -14.98 14.84
C GLU A 61 2.21 -15.24 14.06
N GLN A 62 1.17 -15.75 14.72
CA GLN A 62 -0.10 -16.02 14.04
C GLN A 62 -0.81 -14.72 13.65
N GLN A 63 -0.79 -13.72 14.53
CA GLN A 63 -1.38 -12.41 14.25
C GLN A 63 -0.55 -11.61 13.25
N GLN A 64 0.77 -11.88 13.18
CA GLN A 64 1.65 -11.31 12.17
C GLN A 64 1.52 -11.97 10.81
N LEU A 65 1.24 -13.27 10.76
CA LEU A 65 0.84 -13.95 9.53
C LEU A 65 -0.45 -13.33 8.97
N ASP A 66 -1.38 -12.88 9.82
CA ASP A 66 -2.59 -12.18 9.40
C ASP A 66 -2.34 -10.71 9.00
N LEU A 67 -1.40 -10.02 9.65
CA LEU A 67 -0.96 -8.67 9.28
C LEU A 67 -0.06 -8.67 8.03
N ASN A 68 0.73 -9.74 7.83
CA ASN A 68 1.55 -9.97 6.64
C ASN A 68 0.78 -10.71 5.53
N ARG A 69 -0.47 -11.08 5.76
CA ARG A 69 -1.31 -11.63 4.71
C ARG A 69 -1.59 -10.54 3.72
N ASP A 70 -0.89 -10.60 2.61
CA ASP A 70 -1.11 -9.68 1.52
C ASP A 70 -2.61 -9.62 1.19
N LEU A 71 -3.11 -8.42 1.01
CA LEU A 71 -4.49 -8.21 0.57
C LEU A 71 -4.70 -8.97 -0.74
N PRO A 72 -5.81 -9.67 -0.92
CA PRO A 72 -6.02 -10.51 -2.11
C PRO A 72 -5.76 -9.79 -3.42
N TRP A 73 -6.19 -8.52 -3.55
CA TRP A 73 -5.92 -7.73 -4.76
C TRP A 73 -4.46 -7.28 -4.88
N MET A 74 -3.73 -7.16 -3.76
CA MET A 74 -2.30 -6.83 -3.80
C MET A 74 -1.45 -8.04 -4.22
N ILE A 75 -1.87 -9.26 -3.89
CA ILE A 75 -1.27 -10.49 -4.42
C ILE A 75 -1.38 -10.50 -5.94
N GLU A 76 -2.56 -10.17 -6.47
CA GLU A 76 -2.78 -10.10 -7.92
C GLU A 76 -1.98 -8.96 -8.58
N ALA A 77 -2.01 -7.75 -8.01
CA ALA A 77 -1.29 -6.60 -8.56
C ALA A 77 0.24 -6.83 -8.61
N LYS A 78 0.80 -7.50 -7.61
CA LYS A 78 2.24 -7.82 -7.57
C LYS A 78 2.70 -8.71 -8.72
N LYS A 79 1.85 -9.58 -9.26
CA LYS A 79 2.18 -10.43 -10.42
C LYS A 79 2.55 -9.61 -11.65
N ALA A 80 1.94 -8.42 -11.80
CA ALA A 80 2.15 -7.56 -12.93
C ALA A 80 3.19 -6.46 -12.71
N LEU A 81 3.81 -6.36 -11.52
CA LEU A 81 4.88 -5.37 -11.29
C LEU A 81 6.12 -5.64 -12.14
N ASN A 82 6.77 -4.56 -12.54
CA ASN A 82 7.96 -4.53 -13.40
C ASN A 82 7.75 -5.02 -14.85
N ARG A 83 6.49 -5.18 -15.29
CA ARG A 83 6.17 -5.51 -16.68
C ARG A 83 6.18 -4.29 -17.57
N HIS A 84 6.90 -4.36 -18.68
CA HIS A 84 7.02 -3.28 -19.66
C HIS A 84 5.97 -3.45 -20.76
N GLU A 85 5.24 -2.36 -21.12
CA GLU A 85 4.11 -2.41 -22.05
C GLU A 85 4.46 -2.84 -23.49
N VAL A 86 5.76 -2.75 -23.86
CA VAL A 86 6.24 -3.20 -25.18
C VAL A 86 6.94 -4.56 -25.07
N TYR A 87 7.90 -4.72 -24.15
CA TYR A 87 8.71 -5.94 -24.04
C TYR A 87 7.93 -7.12 -23.47
N ASP A 88 7.00 -6.85 -22.53
CA ASP A 88 6.12 -7.85 -21.94
C ASP A 88 4.67 -7.72 -22.47
N ASN A 89 4.47 -7.14 -23.65
CA ASN A 89 3.16 -6.75 -24.16
C ASN A 89 2.15 -7.89 -24.17
N GLN A 90 2.53 -9.07 -24.71
CA GLN A 90 1.61 -10.21 -24.79
C GLN A 90 1.18 -10.66 -23.38
N TRP A 91 2.14 -10.83 -22.46
CA TRP A 91 1.85 -11.22 -21.09
C TRP A 91 0.93 -10.19 -20.40
N LEU A 92 1.23 -8.91 -20.58
CA LEU A 92 0.50 -7.82 -19.94
C LEU A 92 -0.95 -7.74 -20.48
N ARG A 93 -1.15 -7.92 -21.78
CA ARG A 93 -2.48 -8.01 -22.41
C ARG A 93 -3.29 -9.19 -21.88
N ASP A 94 -2.65 -10.35 -21.73
CA ASP A 94 -3.31 -11.54 -21.20
C ASP A 94 -3.71 -11.35 -19.74
N TRP A 95 -2.83 -10.75 -18.93
CA TRP A 95 -3.12 -10.45 -17.55
C TRP A 95 -4.24 -9.40 -17.40
N LEU A 96 -4.18 -8.29 -18.14
CA LEU A 96 -5.23 -7.26 -18.11
C LEU A 96 -6.60 -7.78 -18.55
N ARG A 97 -6.65 -8.84 -19.35
CA ARG A 97 -7.89 -9.48 -19.82
C ARG A 97 -8.37 -10.62 -18.92
N SER A 98 -7.59 -11.02 -17.96
CA SER A 98 -7.89 -12.21 -17.15
C SER A 98 -9.13 -12.06 -16.26
N ASP A 99 -9.59 -10.84 -16.02
CA ASP A 99 -10.84 -10.53 -15.35
C ASP A 99 -12.07 -10.43 -16.29
N GLY A 100 -11.86 -10.66 -17.58
CA GLY A 100 -12.89 -10.55 -18.64
C GLY A 100 -13.07 -9.14 -19.22
N HIS A 101 -12.29 -8.17 -18.79
CA HIS A 101 -12.33 -6.78 -19.23
C HIS A 101 -10.93 -6.32 -19.67
N ALA A 102 -10.82 -5.33 -20.52
CA ALA A 102 -9.60 -4.60 -20.83
C ALA A 102 -9.87 -3.42 -21.75
N LEU A 103 -9.17 -2.32 -21.56
CA LEU A 103 -9.25 -1.18 -22.50
C LEU A 103 -8.67 -1.52 -23.87
N GLY A 104 -7.61 -2.35 -23.92
CA GLY A 104 -7.00 -2.76 -25.16
C GLY A 104 -5.48 -3.00 -25.07
N ASP A 105 -4.73 -2.52 -26.06
CA ASP A 105 -3.28 -2.69 -26.13
C ASP A 105 -2.56 -1.69 -25.21
N PRO A 106 -1.88 -2.14 -24.13
CA PRO A 106 -1.22 -1.25 -23.19
C PRO A 106 -0.08 -0.44 -23.82
N ALA A 107 0.52 -0.90 -24.92
CA ALA A 107 1.52 -0.13 -25.66
C ALA A 107 0.93 1.07 -26.42
N LYS A 108 -0.40 1.16 -26.54
CA LYS A 108 -1.11 2.19 -27.33
C LYS A 108 -2.09 3.01 -26.50
N LEU A 109 -2.57 2.47 -25.39
CA LEU A 109 -3.64 3.07 -24.58
C LEU A 109 -3.18 3.20 -23.11
N PRO A 110 -3.63 4.25 -22.38
CA PRO A 110 -3.30 4.41 -20.97
C PRO A 110 -3.99 3.33 -20.13
N TRP A 111 -3.22 2.54 -19.41
CA TRP A 111 -3.69 1.35 -18.71
C TRP A 111 -3.56 1.39 -17.18
N CYS A 112 -3.38 2.58 -16.60
CA CYS A 112 -3.30 2.72 -15.14
C CYS A 112 -4.61 2.34 -14.43
N GLY A 113 -5.77 2.65 -15.03
CA GLY A 113 -7.08 2.24 -14.51
C GLY A 113 -7.32 0.75 -14.64
N ASP A 114 -6.95 0.18 -15.77
CA ASP A 114 -7.02 -1.25 -16.07
C ASP A 114 -6.13 -2.06 -15.10
N PHE A 115 -4.91 -1.56 -14.81
CA PHE A 115 -4.02 -2.14 -13.80
C PHE A 115 -4.66 -2.23 -12.40
N VAL A 116 -5.55 -1.30 -12.03
CA VAL A 116 -6.25 -1.34 -10.74
C VAL A 116 -7.50 -2.20 -10.82
N GLU A 117 -8.23 -2.15 -11.93
CA GLU A 117 -9.45 -2.93 -12.15
C GLU A 117 -9.20 -4.43 -12.07
N THR A 118 -8.22 -4.93 -12.83
CA THR A 118 -7.91 -6.35 -12.96
C THR A 118 -7.71 -7.05 -11.60
N PRO A 119 -6.80 -6.60 -10.71
CA PRO A 119 -6.62 -7.26 -9.42
C PRO A 119 -7.83 -7.14 -8.49
N ILE A 120 -8.57 -6.02 -8.53
CA ILE A 120 -9.80 -5.89 -7.73
C ILE A 120 -10.85 -6.89 -8.19
N ARG A 121 -11.13 -7.01 -9.49
CA ARG A 121 -12.13 -7.95 -10.01
C ARG A 121 -11.75 -9.42 -9.75
N LEU A 122 -10.48 -9.76 -9.93
CA LEU A 122 -10.01 -11.14 -9.69
C LEU A 122 -10.10 -11.52 -8.22
N ALA A 123 -9.78 -10.60 -7.31
CA ALA A 123 -9.75 -10.88 -5.88
C ALA A 123 -11.09 -10.68 -5.18
N LEU A 124 -11.91 -9.75 -5.67
CA LEU A 124 -13.18 -9.33 -5.07
C LEU A 124 -14.26 -9.27 -6.17
N PRO A 125 -14.74 -10.42 -6.68
CA PRO A 125 -15.62 -10.47 -7.84
C PRO A 125 -16.98 -9.81 -7.64
N THR A 126 -17.38 -9.52 -6.40
CA THR A 126 -18.62 -8.82 -6.06
C THR A 126 -18.42 -7.32 -5.78
N GLU A 127 -17.18 -6.82 -5.80
CA GLU A 127 -16.90 -5.40 -5.55
C GLU A 127 -17.39 -4.54 -6.72
N PRO A 128 -18.20 -3.50 -6.46
CA PRO A 128 -18.62 -2.58 -7.51
C PRO A 128 -17.44 -1.79 -8.07
N ILE A 129 -17.22 -1.90 -9.38
CA ILE A 129 -16.19 -1.15 -10.09
C ILE A 129 -16.78 0.14 -10.67
N PRO A 130 -16.05 1.26 -10.73
CA PRO A 130 -16.51 2.48 -11.38
C PRO A 130 -16.97 2.23 -12.83
N ARG A 131 -18.03 2.93 -13.27
CA ARG A 131 -18.63 2.73 -14.61
C ARG A 131 -17.63 2.81 -15.77
N ASN A 132 -16.62 3.65 -15.65
CA ASN A 132 -15.49 3.73 -16.58
C ASN A 132 -14.19 3.66 -15.78
N PRO A 133 -13.68 2.46 -15.48
CA PRO A 133 -12.48 2.26 -14.67
C PRO A 133 -11.20 2.71 -15.38
N TYR A 134 -11.23 2.85 -16.69
CA TYR A 134 -10.08 3.32 -17.48
C TYR A 134 -9.80 4.81 -17.28
N TRP A 135 -10.78 5.59 -16.78
CA TRP A 135 -10.58 6.97 -16.39
C TRP A 135 -10.16 7.06 -14.91
N ALA A 136 -8.88 7.34 -14.68
CA ALA A 136 -8.24 7.29 -13.36
C ALA A 136 -9.00 8.05 -12.24
N LEU A 137 -9.60 9.19 -12.55
CA LEU A 137 -10.32 10.00 -11.55
C LEU A 137 -11.68 9.41 -11.15
N ASN A 138 -12.25 8.50 -11.93
CA ASN A 138 -13.47 7.81 -11.54
C ASN A 138 -13.28 6.90 -10.32
N TRP A 139 -12.03 6.52 -10.03
CA TRP A 139 -11.68 5.74 -8.84
C TRP A 139 -11.88 6.50 -7.53
N ARG A 140 -12.09 7.83 -7.57
CA ARG A 140 -12.54 8.60 -6.42
C ARG A 140 -13.95 8.22 -5.94
N GLY A 141 -14.76 7.62 -6.80
CA GLY A 141 -16.08 7.05 -6.48
C GLY A 141 -16.06 5.58 -6.12
N PHE A 142 -14.90 4.91 -6.11
CA PHE A 142 -14.77 3.50 -5.78
C PHE A 142 -15.01 3.23 -4.29
N GLY A 143 -15.66 2.13 -3.96
CA GLY A 143 -15.82 1.60 -2.60
C GLY A 143 -16.15 2.67 -1.55
N VAL A 144 -15.43 2.69 -0.44
CA VAL A 144 -15.59 3.64 0.66
C VAL A 144 -14.36 4.54 0.86
N PRO A 145 -14.52 5.76 1.41
CA PRO A 145 -13.37 6.59 1.78
C PRO A 145 -12.52 5.91 2.84
N THR A 146 -11.20 6.09 2.77
CA THR A 146 -10.26 5.62 3.78
C THR A 146 -9.15 6.63 4.03
N LEU A 147 -8.42 6.46 5.10
CA LEU A 147 -7.12 7.09 5.28
C LEU A 147 -6.08 6.37 4.40
N PRO A 148 -4.94 7.03 4.09
CA PRO A 148 -3.84 6.35 3.42
C PRO A 148 -3.44 5.09 4.19
N THR A 149 -3.61 3.92 3.55
CA THR A 149 -3.29 2.62 4.11
C THR A 149 -2.75 1.72 3.01
N TYR A 150 -1.98 0.69 3.38
CA TYR A 150 -1.43 -0.25 2.41
C TYR A 150 -2.55 -0.92 1.60
N GLY A 151 -2.38 -0.93 0.29
CA GLY A 151 -3.33 -1.53 -0.66
C GLY A 151 -4.58 -0.70 -0.95
N CYS A 152 -4.75 0.50 -0.35
CA CYS A 152 -5.85 1.36 -0.76
C CYS A 152 -5.64 1.87 -2.20
N VAL A 153 -6.73 2.00 -2.94
CA VAL A 153 -6.72 2.64 -4.26
C VAL A 153 -6.54 4.15 -4.05
N ALA A 154 -5.62 4.73 -4.79
CA ALA A 154 -5.39 6.17 -4.73
C ALA A 154 -5.29 6.78 -6.12
N SER A 155 -5.91 7.96 -6.30
CA SER A 155 -5.89 8.69 -7.57
C SER A 155 -5.37 10.11 -7.39
N ILE A 156 -4.64 10.60 -8.38
CA ILE A 156 -4.11 11.95 -8.44
C ILE A 156 -4.43 12.61 -9.78
N GLU A 157 -4.54 13.92 -9.78
CA GLU A 157 -4.67 14.69 -11.00
C GLU A 157 -3.32 14.88 -11.69
N ARG A 158 -3.33 14.84 -13.01
CA ARG A 158 -2.21 15.19 -13.89
C ARG A 158 -2.71 16.15 -14.97
N LYS A 159 -1.80 16.91 -15.58
CA LYS A 159 -2.13 17.72 -16.75
C LYS A 159 -2.71 16.81 -17.85
N GLY A 160 -3.96 17.07 -18.24
CA GLY A 160 -4.67 16.30 -19.27
C GLY A 160 -5.34 15.01 -18.78
N GLY A 161 -5.47 14.78 -17.48
CA GLY A 161 -6.17 13.61 -16.96
C GLY A 161 -5.83 13.27 -15.51
N GLY A 162 -5.71 11.99 -15.20
CA GLY A 162 -5.39 11.48 -13.88
C GLY A 162 -4.41 10.32 -13.90
N HIS A 163 -4.08 9.85 -12.73
CA HIS A 163 -3.39 8.59 -12.52
C HIS A 163 -3.97 7.88 -11.30
N VAL A 164 -3.96 6.55 -11.31
CA VAL A 164 -4.48 5.71 -10.24
C VAL A 164 -3.56 4.52 -10.02
N GLY A 165 -3.47 4.08 -8.78
CA GLY A 165 -2.70 2.93 -8.35
C GLY A 165 -3.02 2.56 -6.90
N PHE A 166 -2.23 1.64 -6.34
CA PHE A 166 -2.33 1.22 -4.94
C PHE A 166 -1.23 1.87 -4.11
N ILE A 167 -1.56 2.33 -2.91
CA ILE A 167 -0.54 2.82 -1.97
C ILE A 167 0.14 1.61 -1.32
N VAL A 168 1.48 1.59 -1.36
CA VAL A 168 2.28 0.47 -0.85
C VAL A 168 3.30 0.86 0.20
N GLY A 169 3.45 2.14 0.49
CA GLY A 169 4.35 2.66 1.51
C GLY A 169 4.38 4.17 1.55
N GLU A 170 5.16 4.69 2.47
CA GLU A 170 5.36 6.13 2.62
C GLU A 170 6.75 6.49 3.14
N ASP A 171 7.16 7.74 2.91
CA ASP A 171 8.22 8.41 3.66
C ASP A 171 7.65 9.72 4.26
N ALA A 172 8.51 10.57 4.81
CA ALA A 172 8.09 11.83 5.43
C ALA A 172 7.29 12.74 4.48
N ARG A 173 7.57 12.70 3.16
CA ARG A 173 7.01 13.64 2.16
C ARG A 173 6.15 12.97 1.10
N ARG A 174 6.29 11.66 0.90
CA ARG A 174 5.71 10.95 -0.25
C ARG A 174 4.96 9.72 0.18
N TYR A 175 3.95 9.36 -0.61
CA TYR A 175 3.43 8.01 -0.70
C TYR A 175 4.10 7.30 -1.86
N TYR A 176 4.24 5.97 -1.76
CA TYR A 176 4.72 5.11 -2.82
C TYR A 176 3.53 4.39 -3.45
N MET A 177 3.35 4.59 -4.76
CA MET A 177 2.20 4.10 -5.50
C MET A 177 2.63 3.03 -6.48
N ALA A 178 2.10 1.81 -6.33
CA ALA A 178 2.17 0.74 -7.31
C ALA A 178 1.10 0.97 -8.37
N GLY A 179 1.50 1.04 -9.63
CA GLY A 179 0.57 1.33 -10.72
C GLY A 179 1.09 0.93 -12.09
N GLY A 180 0.17 0.84 -13.04
CA GLY A 180 0.47 0.65 -14.44
C GLY A 180 0.69 1.97 -15.18
N ASN A 181 1.24 1.90 -16.39
CA ASN A 181 1.48 3.06 -17.26
C ASN A 181 2.35 4.14 -16.60
N GLN A 182 3.42 3.71 -15.92
CA GLN A 182 4.40 4.54 -15.24
C GLN A 182 5.75 4.40 -15.97
N SER A 183 6.06 5.34 -16.86
CA SER A 183 7.23 5.26 -17.76
C SER A 183 7.25 3.95 -18.57
N ASN A 184 6.15 3.66 -19.24
CA ASN A 184 5.92 2.51 -20.12
C ASN A 184 5.95 1.14 -19.41
N LYS A 185 5.78 1.10 -18.09
CA LYS A 185 5.74 -0.14 -17.31
C LYS A 185 4.84 -0.03 -16.09
N SER A 186 4.59 -1.15 -15.44
CA SER A 186 4.11 -1.20 -14.06
C SER A 186 5.29 -1.05 -13.09
N SER A 187 5.14 -0.23 -12.08
CA SER A 187 6.22 0.04 -11.13
C SER A 187 5.69 0.62 -9.82
N VAL A 188 6.57 0.79 -8.86
CA VAL A 188 6.30 1.58 -7.66
C VAL A 188 7.00 2.93 -7.81
N VAL A 189 6.25 4.02 -7.73
CA VAL A 189 6.80 5.38 -7.85
C VAL A 189 6.48 6.24 -6.63
N PRO A 190 7.38 7.11 -6.21
CA PRO A 190 7.10 8.09 -5.16
C PRO A 190 6.21 9.22 -5.71
N VAL A 191 5.21 9.63 -4.92
CA VAL A 191 4.28 10.74 -5.22
C VAL A 191 4.17 11.62 -4.00
N ASP A 192 4.41 12.92 -4.15
CA ASP A 192 4.32 13.88 -3.05
C ASP A 192 2.94 13.87 -2.38
N LYS A 193 2.91 13.82 -1.05
CA LYS A 193 1.68 13.77 -0.25
C LYS A 193 0.75 14.92 -0.55
N GLY A 194 1.27 16.11 -0.84
CA GLY A 194 0.49 17.30 -1.22
C GLY A 194 -0.26 17.20 -2.56
N ARG A 195 -0.05 16.13 -3.34
CA ARG A 195 -0.81 15.88 -4.57
C ARG A 195 -2.11 15.13 -4.36
N PHE A 196 -2.33 14.61 -3.17
CA PHE A 196 -3.54 13.88 -2.83
C PHE A 196 -4.53 14.80 -2.11
N VAL A 197 -5.79 14.68 -2.45
CA VAL A 197 -6.93 15.29 -1.76
C VAL A 197 -7.63 14.22 -0.93
N PRO A 198 -8.48 14.56 0.06
CA PRO A 198 -9.14 13.55 0.90
C PRO A 198 -9.88 12.46 0.12
N GLU A 199 -10.49 12.80 -1.01
CA GLU A 199 -11.24 11.85 -1.86
C GLU A 199 -10.33 10.91 -2.66
N SER A 200 -9.02 11.14 -2.64
CA SER A 200 -8.05 10.34 -3.38
C SER A 200 -7.97 8.90 -2.91
N PHE A 201 -8.23 8.62 -1.61
CA PHE A 201 -7.99 7.31 -1.00
C PHE A 201 -9.29 6.54 -0.83
N ARG A 202 -9.35 5.33 -1.42
CA ARG A 202 -10.55 4.51 -1.48
C ARG A 202 -10.24 3.07 -1.11
N TRP A 203 -11.20 2.43 -0.45
CA TRP A 203 -11.12 1.04 0.00
C TRP A 203 -12.28 0.23 -0.56
N PRO A 204 -12.06 -1.05 -0.95
CA PRO A 204 -13.16 -1.90 -1.40
C PRO A 204 -14.30 -1.99 -0.37
N SER A 205 -15.53 -1.81 -0.80
CA SER A 205 -16.71 -1.83 0.09
C SER A 205 -17.06 -3.23 0.60
N THR A 206 -16.67 -4.25 -0.14
CA THR A 206 -16.93 -5.66 0.18
C THR A 206 -15.83 -6.30 1.03
N HIS A 207 -14.76 -5.58 1.32
CA HIS A 207 -13.67 -6.06 2.17
C HIS A 207 -13.61 -5.26 3.49
N PRO A 208 -13.53 -5.92 4.66
CA PRO A 208 -13.42 -5.21 5.94
C PRO A 208 -12.31 -4.18 5.92
N THR A 209 -12.62 -2.96 6.37
CA THR A 209 -11.62 -1.90 6.46
C THR A 209 -10.59 -2.28 7.52
N GLN A 210 -9.36 -2.46 7.10
CA GLN A 210 -8.23 -2.71 7.99
C GLN A 210 -7.33 -1.49 7.95
N ALA A 211 -7.00 -0.94 9.10
CA ALA A 211 -5.95 0.07 9.22
C ALA A 211 -4.59 -0.63 9.11
N ILE A 212 -4.21 -1.03 7.89
CA ILE A 212 -2.89 -1.61 7.63
C ILE A 212 -1.91 -0.45 7.56
N HIS A 213 -0.93 -0.50 8.44
CA HIS A 213 0.11 0.52 8.48
C HIS A 213 0.89 0.56 7.17
N LEU A 214 1.22 1.77 6.70
CA LEU A 214 2.05 1.95 5.51
C LEU A 214 3.51 1.67 5.86
N PRO A 215 4.17 0.71 5.18
CA PRO A 215 5.60 0.48 5.34
C PRO A 215 6.39 1.76 5.09
N ARG A 216 7.38 2.05 5.93
CA ARG A 216 8.32 3.14 5.66
C ARG A 216 9.28 2.72 4.55
N MET A 217 9.33 3.55 3.52
CA MET A 217 10.23 3.35 2.39
C MET A 217 11.45 4.26 2.53
N ASN A 218 12.64 3.68 2.55
CA ASN A 218 13.87 4.46 2.47
C ASN A 218 14.01 5.02 1.05
N SER A 219 14.38 6.30 0.93
CA SER A 219 14.55 6.99 -0.35
C SER A 219 15.55 6.30 -1.30
N ASN A 220 16.42 5.43 -0.79
CA ASN A 220 17.39 4.65 -1.57
C ASN A 220 16.80 3.32 -2.11
N ALA A 221 15.67 2.83 -1.60
CA ALA A 221 15.07 1.57 -2.07
C ALA A 221 14.45 1.70 -3.47
N ALA A 222 14.00 2.89 -3.85
CA ALA A 222 13.44 3.13 -5.19
C ALA A 222 14.51 3.15 -6.30
N ALA A 223 15.80 3.31 -5.96
CA ALA A 223 16.89 3.28 -6.91
C ALA A 223 17.36 1.84 -7.25
N ASN A 224 17.18 0.89 -6.33
CA ASN A 224 17.65 -0.50 -6.52
C ASN A 224 16.69 -1.37 -7.36
N THR A 225 15.54 -0.87 -7.77
CA THR A 225 14.66 -1.57 -8.73
C THR A 225 15.00 -1.24 -10.20
N GLN A 226 16.07 -0.48 -10.44
CA GLN A 226 16.54 -0.15 -11.80
C GLN A 226 17.72 -0.97 -12.30
N GLU A 227 18.32 -1.82 -11.45
CA GLU A 227 19.43 -2.70 -11.84
C GLU A 227 19.07 -4.16 -11.52
N GLY A 228 18.52 -4.85 -12.54
CA GLY A 228 18.24 -6.28 -12.51
C GLY A 228 17.62 -6.72 -13.81
#